data_75f96f2c14560df7219195da63ad89ea
#
_entry.id   75f96f2c14560df7219195da63ad89ea
#
_cell.length_a   1.000
_cell.length_b   1.000
_cell.length_c   1.000
_cell.angle_alpha   90.00
_cell.angle_beta   90.00
_cell.angle_gamma   90.00
#
_symmetry.space_group_name_H-M   'P 1'
#
loop_
_entity.id
_entity.type
_entity.pdbx_description
1 polymer ?
#
loop_
_entity_poly.entity_id
_entity_poly.type
_entity_poly.pdbx_seq_one_letter_code
_entity_poly.pdbx_strand_id
1 'polypeptide(L)'
;MSDIEEFREKIFDDIRHIDEQENEYWEARELMKLLGYKEWRNFEKIIYKAMIACNNSKNTIVYDFVDVNKIVEAGASSKVIKDYKLSRYACYLIVQNGDSRKKAIALGQT
;
A
#
# COMPACT_ATOMS: atom_id res chain seq x y z
N MET A 1 -21.27 -6.07 -9.95
CA MET A 1 -19.90 -5.56 -9.88
C MET A 1 -19.26 -5.57 -11.25
N SER A 2 -18.46 -4.58 -11.56
CA SER A 2 -17.74 -4.56 -12.82
C SER A 2 -16.55 -5.54 -12.77
N ASP A 3 -16.10 -6.01 -13.94
CA ASP A 3 -14.92 -6.88 -14.03
C ASP A 3 -13.67 -6.19 -13.47
N ILE A 4 -13.61 -4.86 -13.60
CA ILE A 4 -12.49 -4.06 -13.10
C ILE A 4 -12.44 -4.12 -11.58
N GLU A 5 -13.58 -4.01 -10.90
CA GLU A 5 -13.64 -4.10 -9.45
C GLU A 5 -13.26 -5.48 -8.94
N GLU A 6 -13.72 -6.54 -9.62
CA GLU A 6 -13.36 -7.90 -9.27
C GLU A 6 -11.87 -8.14 -9.42
N PHE A 7 -11.27 -7.63 -10.50
CA PHE A 7 -9.83 -7.73 -10.74
C PHE A 7 -9.04 -7.03 -9.63
N ARG A 8 -9.44 -5.80 -9.28
CA ARG A 8 -8.78 -5.01 -8.24
C ARG A 8 -8.85 -5.70 -6.88
N GLU A 9 -10.01 -6.23 -6.51
CA GLU A 9 -10.17 -6.94 -5.25
C GLU A 9 -9.29 -8.18 -5.20
N LYS A 10 -9.23 -8.93 -6.29
CA LYS A 10 -8.40 -10.12 -6.37
C LYS A 10 -6.92 -9.80 -6.20
N ILE A 11 -6.43 -8.73 -6.83
CA ILE A 11 -5.04 -8.31 -6.70
C ILE A 11 -4.72 -7.94 -5.25
N PHE A 12 -5.58 -7.17 -4.61
CA PHE A 12 -5.39 -6.79 -3.21
C PHE A 12 -5.47 -8.00 -2.29
N ASP A 13 -6.35 -8.94 -2.56
CA ASP A 13 -6.48 -10.14 -1.74
C ASP A 13 -5.22 -11.01 -1.79
N ASP A 14 -4.50 -11.02 -2.91
CA ASP A 14 -3.28 -11.81 -3.06
C ASP A 14 -2.16 -11.38 -2.09
N ILE A 15 -2.15 -10.12 -1.68
CA ILE A 15 -1.12 -9.61 -0.76
C ILE A 15 -1.70 -9.18 0.59
N ARG A 16 -2.95 -9.54 0.85
CA ARG A 16 -3.62 -9.19 2.12
C ARG A 16 -3.07 -10.04 3.27
N HIS A 17 -2.85 -9.37 4.40
CA HIS A 17 -2.46 -10.02 5.65
C HIS A 17 -3.58 -9.87 6.67
N ILE A 18 -3.61 -10.78 7.62
CA ILE A 18 -4.54 -10.74 8.76
C ILE A 18 -3.70 -10.77 10.03
N ASP A 19 -3.95 -9.83 10.94
CA ASP A 19 -3.19 -9.77 12.20
C ASP A 19 -3.83 -10.68 13.27
N GLU A 20 -3.26 -10.64 14.48
CA GLU A 20 -3.70 -11.49 15.59
C GLU A 20 -5.14 -11.17 16.07
N GLN A 21 -5.61 -9.94 15.81
CA GLN A 21 -6.97 -9.52 16.13
C GLN A 21 -7.93 -9.70 14.96
N GLU A 22 -7.51 -10.43 13.93
CA GLU A 22 -8.29 -10.69 12.72
C GLU A 22 -8.59 -9.43 11.88
N ASN A 23 -7.75 -8.41 12.03
CA ASN A 23 -7.83 -7.21 11.20
C ASN A 23 -7.00 -7.38 9.94
N GLU A 24 -7.56 -7.02 8.80
CA GLU A 24 -6.83 -7.06 7.55
C GLU A 24 -5.88 -5.86 7.43
N TYR A 25 -4.74 -6.08 6.79
CA TYR A 25 -3.82 -5.01 6.48
C TYR A 25 -2.95 -5.38 5.27
N TRP A 26 -2.32 -4.38 4.71
CA TRP A 26 -1.38 -4.54 3.60
C TRP A 26 -0.05 -3.90 3.97
N GLU A 27 1.03 -4.47 3.46
CA GLU A 27 2.35 -3.89 3.65
C GLU A 27 2.68 -3.00 2.46
N ALA A 28 3.11 -1.76 2.72
CA ALA A 28 3.37 -0.79 1.66
C ALA A 28 4.43 -1.29 0.68
N ARG A 29 5.45 -2.00 1.17
CA ARG A 29 6.49 -2.52 0.29
C ARG A 29 5.97 -3.59 -0.68
N GLU A 30 5.04 -4.42 -0.23
CA GLU A 30 4.40 -5.39 -1.12
C GLU A 30 3.49 -4.69 -2.14
N LEU A 31 2.74 -3.70 -1.69
CA LEU A 31 1.90 -2.91 -2.59
C LEU A 31 2.74 -2.19 -3.64
N MET A 32 3.89 -1.65 -3.23
CA MET A 32 4.84 -1.00 -4.13
C MET A 32 5.22 -1.93 -5.29
N LYS A 33 5.60 -3.16 -4.97
CA LYS A 33 5.98 -4.16 -5.97
C LYS A 33 4.82 -4.51 -6.88
N LEU A 34 3.64 -4.72 -6.30
CA LEU A 34 2.44 -5.05 -7.06
C LEU A 34 2.12 -3.96 -8.09
N LEU A 35 2.27 -2.70 -7.70
CA LEU A 35 1.99 -1.57 -8.58
C LEU A 35 3.13 -1.25 -9.54
N GLY A 36 4.26 -1.95 -9.43
CA GLY A 36 5.38 -1.79 -10.34
C GLY A 36 6.29 -0.61 -10.05
N TYR A 37 6.23 -0.04 -8.86
CA TYR A 37 7.19 0.98 -8.43
C TYR A 37 8.48 0.31 -8.02
N LYS A 38 9.62 0.84 -8.46
CA LYS A 38 10.92 0.23 -8.22
C LYS A 38 11.69 0.85 -7.07
N GLU A 39 11.43 2.10 -6.74
CA GLU A 39 12.16 2.84 -5.72
C GLU A 39 11.26 3.26 -4.58
N TRP A 40 11.66 2.87 -3.37
CA TRP A 40 10.89 3.21 -2.16
C TRP A 40 10.74 4.72 -1.99
N ARG A 41 11.79 5.49 -2.26
CA ARG A 41 11.73 6.94 -2.13
C ARG A 41 10.58 7.54 -2.94
N ASN A 42 10.41 7.08 -4.18
CA ASN A 42 9.35 7.58 -5.04
C ASN A 42 7.98 7.12 -4.57
N PHE A 43 7.88 5.88 -4.12
CA PHE A 43 6.62 5.34 -3.60
C PHE A 43 6.23 6.03 -2.30
N GLU A 44 7.19 6.32 -1.44
CA GLU A 44 6.93 7.00 -0.17
C GLU A 44 6.34 8.40 -0.37
N LYS A 45 6.73 9.09 -1.43
CA LYS A 45 6.12 10.40 -1.78
C LYS A 45 4.62 10.24 -2.06
N ILE A 46 4.23 9.14 -2.71
CA ILE A 46 2.83 8.85 -2.99
C ILE A 46 2.09 8.51 -1.71
N ILE A 47 2.73 7.78 -0.80
CA ILE A 47 2.16 7.48 0.51
C ILE A 47 1.85 8.80 1.25
N TYR A 48 2.77 9.76 1.23
CA TYR A 48 2.56 11.06 1.87
C TYR A 48 1.39 11.83 1.24
N LYS A 49 1.26 11.79 -0.09
CA LYS A 49 0.10 12.39 -0.77
C LYS A 49 -1.21 11.73 -0.33
N ALA A 50 -1.19 10.41 -0.20
CA ALA A 50 -2.35 9.65 0.27
C ALA A 50 -2.72 10.01 1.70
N MET A 51 -1.71 10.21 2.56
CA MET A 51 -1.94 10.66 3.94
C MET A 51 -2.62 12.02 3.98
N ILE A 52 -2.19 12.95 3.13
CA ILE A 52 -2.80 14.27 3.03
C ILE A 52 -4.26 14.15 2.60
N ALA A 53 -4.53 13.31 1.60
CA ALA A 53 -5.89 13.06 1.13
C ALA A 53 -6.76 12.44 2.24
N CYS A 54 -6.20 11.53 3.02
CA CYS A 54 -6.88 10.91 4.15
C CYS A 54 -7.26 11.96 5.20
N ASN A 55 -6.31 12.83 5.55
CA ASN A 55 -6.54 13.90 6.53
C ASN A 55 -7.61 14.86 6.04
N ASN A 56 -7.60 15.22 4.76
CA ASN A 56 -8.57 16.14 4.17
C ASN A 56 -9.99 15.58 4.18
N SER A 57 -10.14 14.26 4.17
CA SER A 57 -11.45 13.63 4.25
C SER A 57 -11.87 13.34 5.69
N LYS A 58 -11.16 13.90 6.67
CA LYS A 58 -11.44 13.79 8.11
C LYS A 58 -11.31 12.37 8.67
N ASN A 59 -10.61 11.50 7.96
CA ASN A 59 -10.28 10.17 8.46
C ASN A 59 -8.99 10.23 9.29
N THR A 60 -8.80 9.27 10.16
CA THR A 60 -7.67 9.27 11.08
C THR A 60 -6.48 8.54 10.47
N ILE A 61 -5.44 9.30 10.09
CA ILE A 61 -4.23 8.77 9.44
C ILE A 61 -3.59 7.66 10.26
N VAL A 62 -3.54 7.79 11.59
CA VAL A 62 -2.85 6.83 12.45
C VAL A 62 -3.43 5.42 12.40
N TYR A 63 -4.68 5.25 12.03
CA TYR A 63 -5.29 3.93 11.89
C TYR A 63 -5.13 3.36 10.48
N ASP A 64 -5.01 4.23 9.49
CA ASP A 64 -4.93 3.80 8.10
C ASP A 64 -3.49 3.60 7.63
N PHE A 65 -2.53 4.35 8.20
CA PHE A 65 -1.13 4.33 7.82
C PHE A 65 -0.27 4.13 9.07
N VAL A 66 0.01 2.89 9.42
CA VAL A 66 0.78 2.57 10.63
C VAL A 66 2.25 2.40 10.26
N ASP A 67 3.10 3.27 10.80
CA ASP A 67 4.56 3.21 10.63
C ASP A 67 5.10 1.94 11.29
N VAL A 68 5.89 1.16 10.55
CA VAL A 68 6.55 -0.02 11.09
C VAL A 68 7.98 -0.11 10.59
N ASN A 69 8.84 -0.76 11.37
CA ASN A 69 10.20 -1.06 10.97
C ASN A 69 10.30 -2.56 10.74
N LYS A 70 10.93 -2.95 9.65
CA LYS A 70 11.20 -4.35 9.34
C LYS A 70 12.66 -4.64 9.45
N ILE A 71 12.99 -5.83 9.96
CA ILE A 71 14.36 -6.32 9.98
C ILE A 71 14.53 -7.27 8.83
N VAL A 72 15.48 -6.97 7.95
CA VAL A 72 15.79 -7.83 6.80
C VAL A 72 17.24 -8.28 6.90
N GLU A 73 17.49 -9.53 6.48
CA GLU A 73 18.84 -10.08 6.44
C GLU A 73 19.61 -9.46 5.28
N ALA A 74 20.84 -9.05 5.56
CA ALA A 74 21.73 -8.42 4.56
C ALA A 74 23.13 -9.02 4.72
N GLY A 75 23.31 -10.24 4.20
CA GLY A 75 24.57 -10.96 4.34
C GLY A 75 24.81 -11.40 5.78
N ALA A 76 25.96 -11.02 6.36
CA ALA A 76 26.33 -11.40 7.72
C ALA A 76 25.69 -10.50 8.78
N SER A 77 24.95 -9.48 8.39
CA SER A 77 24.30 -8.55 9.32
C SER A 77 22.82 -8.40 8.97
N SER A 78 22.08 -7.72 9.84
CA SER A 78 20.69 -7.39 9.58
C SER A 78 20.56 -5.88 9.37
N LYS A 79 19.49 -5.47 8.67
CA LYS A 79 19.21 -4.08 8.35
C LYS A 79 17.77 -3.78 8.72
N VAL A 80 17.53 -2.60 9.28
CA VAL A 80 16.18 -2.11 9.58
C VAL A 80 15.74 -1.24 8.42
N ILE A 81 14.57 -1.55 7.87
CA ILE A 81 13.95 -0.76 6.80
C ILE A 81 12.58 -0.29 7.23
N LYS A 82 12.16 0.83 6.67
CA LYS A 82 10.86 1.42 6.95
C LYS A 82 9.78 0.75 6.10
N ASP A 83 8.60 0.54 6.68
CA ASP A 83 7.43 0.07 5.96
C ASP A 83 6.18 0.68 6.61
N TYR A 84 5.04 0.39 6.07
CA TYR A 84 3.74 0.79 6.64
C TYR A 84 2.79 -0.39 6.59
N LYS A 85 1.97 -0.51 7.64
CA LYS A 85 0.78 -1.35 7.59
C LYS A 85 -0.36 -0.44 7.14
N LEU A 86 -1.03 -0.84 6.08
CA LEU A 86 -2.05 -0.03 5.42
C LEU A 86 -3.41 -0.67 5.56
N SER A 87 -4.43 0.14 5.82
CA SER A 87 -5.81 -0.30 5.72
C SER A 87 -6.20 -0.42 4.24
N ARG A 88 -7.37 -1.02 3.98
CA ARG A 88 -7.93 -1.06 2.62
C ARG A 88 -8.12 0.35 2.06
N TYR A 89 -8.62 1.25 2.89
CA TYR A 89 -8.81 2.65 2.49
C TYR A 89 -7.48 3.34 2.14
N ALA A 90 -6.43 3.08 2.93
CA ALA A 90 -5.11 3.64 2.64
C ALA A 90 -4.58 3.15 1.29
N CYS A 91 -4.74 1.86 1.00
CA CYS A 91 -4.36 1.30 -0.30
C CYS A 91 -5.10 1.98 -1.45
N TYR A 92 -6.39 2.19 -1.27
CA TYR A 92 -7.22 2.88 -2.25
C TYR A 92 -6.69 4.30 -2.53
N LEU A 93 -6.39 5.05 -1.47
CA LEU A 93 -5.86 6.41 -1.61
C LEU A 93 -4.49 6.43 -2.29
N ILE A 94 -3.64 5.46 -1.99
CA ILE A 94 -2.32 5.35 -2.63
C ILE A 94 -2.49 5.14 -4.14
N VAL A 95 -3.38 4.23 -4.54
CA VAL A 95 -3.66 3.99 -5.97
C VAL A 95 -4.22 5.25 -6.62
N GLN A 96 -5.13 5.95 -5.96
CA GLN A 96 -5.74 7.17 -6.49
C GLN A 96 -4.73 8.31 -6.67
N ASN A 97 -3.72 8.39 -5.82
CA ASN A 97 -2.75 9.47 -5.84
C ASN A 97 -1.44 9.13 -6.56
N GLY A 98 -1.36 7.93 -7.11
CA GLY A 98 -0.17 7.46 -7.81
C GLY A 98 -0.16 7.81 -9.29
N ASP A 99 0.83 7.24 -9.98
CA ASP A 99 0.99 7.39 -11.43
C ASP A 99 -0.23 6.79 -12.13
N SER A 100 -0.80 7.52 -13.09
CA SER A 100 -2.00 7.09 -13.80
C SER A 100 -1.83 5.76 -14.55
N ARG A 101 -0.61 5.47 -15.03
CA ARG A 101 -0.33 4.19 -15.69
C ARG A 101 -0.31 3.05 -14.69
N LYS A 102 0.24 3.28 -13.50
CA LYS A 102 0.23 2.31 -12.41
C LYS A 102 -1.19 2.07 -11.90
N LYS A 103 -1.97 3.14 -11.80
CA LYS A 103 -3.38 3.06 -11.43
C LYS A 103 -4.17 2.23 -12.44
N ALA A 104 -3.91 2.42 -13.74
CA ALA A 104 -4.57 1.65 -14.80
C ALA A 104 -4.25 0.16 -14.67
N ILE A 105 -3.00 -0.18 -14.36
CA ILE A 105 -2.60 -1.58 -14.14
C ILE A 105 -3.34 -2.15 -12.93
N ALA A 106 -3.38 -1.43 -11.83
CA ALA A 106 -4.05 -1.86 -10.60
C ALA A 106 -5.55 -2.07 -10.80
N LEU A 107 -6.16 -1.31 -11.72
CA LEU A 107 -7.59 -1.42 -12.04
C LEU A 107 -7.88 -2.38 -13.20
N GLY A 108 -6.84 -3.04 -13.74
CA GLY A 108 -7.01 -3.95 -14.86
C GLY A 108 -7.27 -3.24 -16.19
N GLN A 109 -6.91 -1.98 -16.30
CA GLN A 109 -7.06 -1.17 -17.51
C GLN A 109 -5.68 -1.02 -18.16
N THR A 110 -5.46 -1.71 -19.23
CA THR A 110 -4.18 -1.64 -19.96
C THR A 110 -4.36 -1.00 -21.32
#